data_d197aab90afe327ee90c9b5a3a164903
#
_entry.id   d197aab90afe327ee90c9b5a3a164903
#
_cell.length_a   1.000
_cell.length_b   1.000
_cell.length_c   1.000
_cell.angle_alpha   90.00
_cell.angle_beta   90.00
_cell.angle_gamma   90.00
#
_symmetry.space_group_name_H-M   'P 1'
#
loop_
_entity.id
_entity.type
_entity.pdbx_description
1 polymer ?
#
loop_
_entity_poly.entity_id
_entity_poly.type
_entity_poly.pdbx_seq_one_letter_code
_entity_poly.pdbx_strand_id
1 'polypeptide(L)'
;MAEFKFLEKSRIKTVEMIDDTQSFISRVYDRAGTLFTSASPFAQILNVLNELTTFIFYYIENAMVEQNILTAQHKESVYGLSRLAGHDPFRGSSATGEIKIRLNPSSLDEVAGDAINILPNSMIKMEANGLKYTMLTNSDKFRIAKDSNTEIRIPIIQGTMESQTVTGTGEKFQSFNIITKANTDHNAVKVSVNGLPWEKFDSIYDMKVSTNGFIVKTGITGGLDVYFGNGSFGNVPPSGSSIEITYVTTEGANGNLVNHKNLTFKFVEEGFDSVGNSYDLNELMVADVSVAPMLGSNPESIELTKLIAPLQSHSFVLATPDNYEAFLAKYGMFSYLDAYNTTDDGYLDDDNVIYLFMLPDVKRKISGNKDYFSFEPDEFFFSAEENNSILSLLEKSGRQMLTSEVKIVQPSPQYFRMDIKVRYFEGYDKHTIFNNIRSSISDYLINITRRDRLPKSDIVAILEGVEGIDSVNVRFTSKAEEEVRRNGYYTSETVTVTPSTPVLEGIGNGKQKFVFFKRTVSSRIINFEPGAALPENVINLDSFGDILLEKDEVALFRGGWLDRDGIIVDDKAVLGEMGALSVYFDEPSVPNTTFRKIQSKNRKSI
;
A
#
# COMPACT_ATOMS: atom_id res chain seq x y z
N MET A 1 1.29 19.17 -9.03
CA MET A 1 1.80 19.78 -7.79
C MET A 1 1.81 21.29 -7.97
N ALA A 2 1.01 22.03 -7.24
CA ALA A 2 1.14 23.48 -7.19
C ALA A 2 2.40 23.78 -6.39
N GLU A 3 3.48 24.13 -7.07
CA GLU A 3 4.65 24.71 -6.42
C GLU A 3 4.20 25.96 -5.68
N PHE A 4 4.24 25.90 -4.35
CA PHE A 4 3.99 27.06 -3.51
C PHE A 4 5.17 28.05 -3.67
N LYS A 5 5.08 28.93 -4.66
CA LYS A 5 6.04 30.02 -4.93
C LYS A 5 5.97 31.17 -3.91
N PHE A 6 5.60 30.90 -2.66
CA PHE A 6 5.59 31.93 -1.61
C PHE A 6 7.00 32.36 -1.19
N LEU A 7 7.96 31.44 -1.20
CA LEU A 7 9.34 31.71 -0.81
C LEU A 7 10.17 32.43 -1.88
N GLU A 8 9.82 32.33 -3.16
CA GLU A 8 10.48 33.09 -4.23
C GLU A 8 10.08 34.57 -4.26
N LYS A 9 9.06 34.97 -3.51
CA LYS A 9 8.56 36.34 -3.42
C LYS A 9 8.82 36.99 -2.06
N SER A 10 9.85 36.57 -1.32
CA SER A 10 10.34 37.41 -0.25
C SER A 10 10.70 38.77 -0.84
N ARG A 11 9.82 39.75 -0.64
CA ARG A 11 10.03 41.13 -1.09
C ARG A 11 11.17 41.83 -0.35
N ILE A 12 11.77 41.15 0.61
CA ILE A 12 12.74 41.71 1.53
C ILE A 12 14.07 41.05 1.27
N LYS A 13 14.71 41.46 0.19
CA LYS A 13 16.14 41.15 -0.05
C LYS A 13 16.98 42.23 0.60
N THR A 14 18.06 41.80 1.23
CA THR A 14 19.03 42.71 1.89
C THR A 14 19.45 43.86 0.96
N VAL A 15 19.66 43.55 -0.32
CA VAL A 15 20.06 44.53 -1.36
C VAL A 15 18.95 45.58 -1.58
N GLU A 16 17.68 45.15 -1.70
CA GLU A 16 16.55 46.06 -1.87
C GLU A 16 16.33 46.93 -0.63
N MET A 17 16.49 46.38 0.57
CA MET A 17 16.45 47.15 1.82
C MET A 17 17.55 48.18 1.92
N ILE A 18 18.77 47.86 1.47
CA ILE A 18 19.88 48.78 1.43
C ILE A 18 19.56 49.93 0.48
N ASP A 19 19.09 49.64 -0.74
CA ASP A 19 18.71 50.61 -1.75
C ASP A 19 17.55 51.51 -1.29
N ASP A 20 16.51 50.93 -0.65
CA ASP A 20 15.40 51.67 -0.09
C ASP A 20 15.84 52.59 1.07
N THR A 21 16.68 52.07 1.95
CA THR A 21 17.22 52.87 3.07
C THR A 21 18.11 54.02 2.55
N GLN A 22 18.94 53.77 1.56
CA GLN A 22 19.75 54.82 0.91
C GLN A 22 18.87 55.85 0.22
N SER A 23 17.85 55.43 -0.50
CA SER A 23 16.90 56.33 -1.18
C SER A 23 16.07 57.16 -0.19
N PHE A 24 15.65 56.60 0.94
CA PHE A 24 14.95 57.30 2.01
C PHE A 24 15.84 58.37 2.65
N ILE A 25 17.08 58.02 3.02
CA ILE A 25 17.99 58.96 3.66
C ILE A 25 18.41 60.06 2.69
N SER A 26 18.61 59.75 1.40
CA SER A 26 18.90 60.77 0.39
C SER A 26 17.78 61.79 0.20
N ARG A 27 16.53 61.38 0.45
CA ARG A 27 15.36 62.29 0.42
C ARG A 27 15.21 63.16 1.68
N VAL A 28 15.64 62.65 2.84
CA VAL A 28 15.47 63.34 4.14
C VAL A 28 16.66 64.27 4.46
N TYR A 29 17.84 63.97 3.97
CA TYR A 29 19.08 64.73 4.27
C TYR A 29 19.75 65.26 3.00
N ASP A 30 19.84 66.58 2.86
CA ASP A 30 20.45 67.28 1.72
C ASP A 30 21.93 66.91 1.46
N ARG A 31 22.65 66.32 2.43
CA ARG A 31 24.07 65.95 2.36
C ARG A 31 24.28 64.41 2.35
N ALA A 32 23.28 63.64 2.04
CA ALA A 32 23.35 62.18 2.10
C ALA A 32 24.43 61.57 1.20
N GLY A 33 24.74 62.16 0.05
CA GLY A 33 25.78 61.68 -0.85
C GLY A 33 27.19 61.60 -0.27
N THR A 34 27.49 62.36 0.79
CA THR A 34 28.79 62.30 1.48
C THR A 34 28.82 61.29 2.63
N LEU A 35 27.64 60.86 3.14
CA LEU A 35 27.50 59.91 4.23
C LEU A 35 27.48 58.46 3.76
N PHE A 36 27.12 58.23 2.50
CA PHE A 36 26.93 56.89 1.92
C PHE A 36 28.05 56.41 0.99
N THR A 37 29.28 56.85 1.18
CA THR A 37 30.37 56.09 0.58
C THR A 37 30.42 54.71 1.24
N SER A 38 30.51 53.66 0.46
CA SER A 38 30.48 52.25 0.92
C SER A 38 31.54 51.94 2.00
N ALA A 39 32.55 52.78 2.14
CA ALA A 39 33.60 52.68 3.14
C ALA A 39 33.35 53.53 4.41
N SER A 40 32.24 54.27 4.50
CA SER A 40 31.95 55.07 5.69
C SER A 40 31.50 54.20 6.87
N PRO A 41 31.97 54.49 8.11
CA PRO A 41 31.51 53.73 9.29
C PRO A 41 29.98 53.71 9.46
N PHE A 42 29.34 54.80 9.05
CA PHE A 42 27.88 54.91 9.12
C PHE A 42 27.17 53.96 8.12
N ALA A 43 27.68 53.86 6.88
CA ALA A 43 27.16 52.92 5.90
C ALA A 43 27.34 51.45 6.36
N GLN A 44 28.47 51.14 7.01
CA GLN A 44 28.71 49.80 7.56
C GLN A 44 27.75 49.47 8.70
N ILE A 45 27.47 50.39 9.62
CA ILE A 45 26.48 50.20 10.69
C ILE A 45 25.07 49.98 10.10
N LEU A 46 24.70 50.77 9.09
CA LEU A 46 23.41 50.61 8.39
C LEU A 46 23.29 49.25 7.67
N ASN A 47 24.36 48.80 7.04
CA ASN A 47 24.38 47.49 6.40
C ASN A 47 24.18 46.35 7.43
N VAL A 48 24.86 46.43 8.59
CA VAL A 48 24.68 45.47 9.68
C VAL A 48 23.23 45.49 10.21
N LEU A 49 22.64 46.69 10.37
CA LEU A 49 21.25 46.82 10.80
C LEU A 49 20.26 46.24 9.76
N ASN A 50 20.50 46.47 8.47
CA ASN A 50 19.70 45.91 7.39
C ASN A 50 19.83 44.38 7.33
N GLU A 51 21.01 43.82 7.52
CA GLU A 51 21.17 42.37 7.64
C GLU A 51 20.42 41.80 8.84
N LEU A 52 20.53 42.42 10.02
CA LEU A 52 19.79 42.03 11.21
C LEU A 52 18.27 42.06 10.97
N THR A 53 17.80 43.11 10.31
CA THR A 53 16.40 43.26 9.96
C THR A 53 15.95 42.17 8.98
N THR A 54 16.79 41.86 7.98
CA THR A 54 16.50 40.75 7.03
C THR A 54 16.41 39.41 7.74
N PHE A 55 17.27 39.11 8.73
CA PHE A 55 17.13 37.90 9.56
C PHE A 55 15.87 37.88 10.36
N ILE A 56 15.47 39.01 10.96
CA ILE A 56 14.19 39.10 11.71
C ILE A 56 13.01 38.83 10.79
N PHE A 57 12.95 39.44 9.61
CA PHE A 57 11.90 39.19 8.64
C PHE A 57 11.89 37.76 8.14
N TYR A 58 13.04 37.14 7.90
CA TYR A 58 13.14 35.74 7.55
C TYR A 58 12.51 34.84 8.63
N TYR A 59 12.80 35.11 9.92
CA TYR A 59 12.17 34.36 11.00
C TYR A 59 10.66 34.57 11.09
N ILE A 60 10.21 35.80 10.85
CA ILE A 60 8.76 36.13 10.84
C ILE A 60 8.08 35.42 9.66
N GLU A 61 8.65 35.48 8.46
CA GLU A 61 8.09 34.78 7.28
C GLU A 61 8.06 33.28 7.52
N ASN A 62 9.14 32.70 8.03
CA ASN A 62 9.16 31.27 8.35
C ASN A 62 8.10 30.90 9.40
N ALA A 63 7.96 31.70 10.47
CA ALA A 63 6.91 31.47 11.45
C ALA A 63 5.50 31.59 10.85
N MET A 64 5.28 32.52 9.92
CA MET A 64 3.97 32.66 9.23
C MET A 64 3.69 31.48 8.30
N VAL A 65 4.71 30.99 7.59
CA VAL A 65 4.59 29.79 6.72
C VAL A 65 4.24 28.57 7.55
N GLU A 66 4.86 28.41 8.72
CA GLU A 66 4.63 27.26 9.62
C GLU A 66 3.28 27.30 10.36
N GLN A 67 2.55 28.42 10.37
CA GLN A 67 1.22 28.52 11.00
C GLN A 67 0.08 28.00 10.12
N ASN A 68 0.32 27.75 8.85
CA ASN A 68 -0.69 27.23 7.94
C ASN A 68 -0.33 25.81 7.50
N ILE A 69 -1.24 24.87 7.70
CA ILE A 69 -1.03 23.45 7.39
C ILE A 69 -0.63 23.18 5.93
N LEU A 70 -1.15 23.98 4.99
CA LEU A 70 -0.83 23.82 3.56
C LEU A 70 0.59 24.29 3.20
N THR A 71 1.12 25.28 3.93
CA THR A 71 2.43 25.86 3.65
C THR A 71 3.53 25.39 4.60
N ALA A 72 3.18 24.89 5.80
CA ALA A 72 4.13 24.38 6.78
C ALA A 72 5.04 23.29 6.19
N GLN A 73 6.34 23.35 6.49
CA GLN A 73 7.34 22.44 5.98
C GLN A 73 7.89 21.50 7.05
N HIS A 74 7.90 21.96 8.31
CA HIS A 74 8.39 21.15 9.42
C HIS A 74 7.33 20.13 9.87
N LYS A 75 7.76 18.87 10.04
CA LYS A 75 6.90 17.77 10.50
C LYS A 75 6.16 18.12 11.78
N GLU A 76 6.84 18.76 12.71
CA GLU A 76 6.29 19.17 14.01
C GLU A 76 5.13 20.16 13.86
N SER A 77 5.28 21.15 12.99
CA SER A 77 4.25 22.15 12.69
C SER A 77 3.04 21.48 12.03
N VAL A 78 3.28 20.65 11.02
CA VAL A 78 2.20 19.93 10.30
C VAL A 78 1.43 19.01 11.24
N TYR A 79 2.12 18.24 12.08
CA TYR A 79 1.47 17.34 13.04
C TYR A 79 0.72 18.08 14.14
N GLY A 80 1.27 19.22 14.62
CA GLY A 80 0.57 20.08 15.57
C GLY A 80 -0.72 20.66 14.98
N LEU A 81 -0.65 21.20 13.76
CA LEU A 81 -1.80 21.78 13.06
C LEU A 81 -2.83 20.72 12.66
N SER A 82 -2.40 19.52 12.24
CA SER A 82 -3.30 18.42 11.91
C SER A 82 -4.13 17.97 13.12
N ARG A 83 -3.51 17.93 14.31
CA ARG A 83 -4.22 17.63 15.56
C ARG A 83 -5.28 18.69 15.91
N LEU A 84 -5.02 19.98 15.63
CA LEU A 84 -6.01 21.03 15.78
C LEU A 84 -7.19 20.86 14.83
N ALA A 85 -6.95 20.31 13.63
CA ALA A 85 -7.98 19.94 12.67
C ALA A 85 -8.70 18.62 13.02
N GLY A 86 -8.32 17.95 14.12
CA GLY A 86 -8.89 16.66 14.54
C GLY A 86 -8.27 15.44 13.86
N HIS A 87 -7.22 15.62 13.06
CA HIS A 87 -6.49 14.55 12.42
C HIS A 87 -5.28 14.11 13.24
N ASP A 88 -5.21 12.82 13.59
CA ASP A 88 -4.01 12.22 14.18
C ASP A 88 -3.23 11.48 13.08
N PRO A 89 -2.05 11.97 12.68
CA PRO A 89 -1.29 11.36 11.60
C PRO A 89 -1.00 9.89 11.88
N PHE A 90 -1.20 9.06 10.89
CA PHE A 90 -1.04 7.62 11.03
C PHE A 90 0.45 7.22 11.14
N ARG A 91 0.82 6.48 12.18
CA ARG A 91 2.21 6.07 12.44
C ARG A 91 2.68 4.87 11.61
N GLY A 92 1.78 4.24 10.88
CA GLY A 92 1.99 2.99 10.22
C GLY A 92 1.34 1.82 10.96
N SER A 93 1.20 0.71 10.30
CA SER A 93 0.73 -0.55 10.89
C SER A 93 1.70 -1.67 10.58
N SER A 94 1.80 -2.61 11.50
CA SER A 94 2.53 -3.85 11.31
C SER A 94 1.73 -4.85 10.51
N ALA A 95 2.39 -5.63 9.67
CA ALA A 95 1.76 -6.75 9.03
C ALA A 95 1.42 -7.83 10.06
N THR A 96 0.21 -8.36 10.00
CA THR A 96 -0.28 -9.42 10.88
C THR A 96 -0.59 -10.67 10.08
N GLY A 97 -0.28 -11.83 10.62
CA GLY A 97 -0.51 -13.11 9.98
C GLY A 97 -0.57 -14.25 10.99
N GLU A 98 -0.46 -15.46 10.51
CA GLU A 98 -0.49 -16.65 11.34
C GLU A 98 0.55 -17.67 10.86
N ILE A 99 1.29 -18.23 11.78
CA ILE A 99 2.17 -19.36 11.51
C ILE A 99 1.57 -20.66 12.05
N LYS A 100 1.92 -21.75 11.41
CA LYS A 100 1.70 -23.09 11.93
C LYS A 100 3.02 -23.71 12.32
N ILE A 101 3.07 -24.21 13.53
CA ILE A 101 4.24 -24.90 14.06
C ILE A 101 3.99 -26.41 13.96
N ARG A 102 4.96 -27.10 13.36
CA ARG A 102 5.02 -28.56 13.31
C ARG A 102 6.25 -29.04 14.06
N LEU A 103 6.04 -29.99 14.94
CA LEU A 103 7.11 -30.64 15.70
C LEU A 103 7.87 -31.62 14.78
N ASN A 104 9.19 -31.70 14.99
CA ASN A 104 10.04 -32.70 14.33
C ASN A 104 10.19 -33.93 15.26
N PRO A 105 9.51 -35.05 14.95
CA PRO A 105 9.48 -36.20 15.90
C PRO A 105 10.85 -36.78 16.22
N SER A 106 11.78 -36.75 15.24
CA SER A 106 13.13 -37.33 15.43
C SER A 106 14.01 -36.54 16.41
N SER A 107 13.79 -35.22 16.55
CA SER A 107 14.57 -34.37 17.44
C SER A 107 13.94 -34.27 18.84
N LEU A 108 12.66 -34.58 18.98
CA LEU A 108 11.93 -34.52 20.24
C LEU A 108 12.38 -35.59 21.24
N ASP A 109 12.97 -36.71 20.79
CA ASP A 109 13.49 -37.77 21.67
C ASP A 109 14.65 -37.29 22.53
N GLU A 110 15.36 -36.25 22.11
CA GLU A 110 16.49 -35.65 22.85
C GLU A 110 16.03 -34.70 23.98
N VAL A 111 14.78 -34.28 23.98
CA VAL A 111 14.22 -33.40 25.02
C VAL A 111 13.92 -34.19 26.28
N ALA A 112 14.53 -33.81 27.38
CA ALA A 112 14.38 -34.54 28.68
C ALA A 112 13.00 -34.38 29.33
N GLY A 113 12.26 -33.29 28.99
CA GLY A 113 10.95 -32.98 29.55
C GLY A 113 9.77 -33.46 28.69
N ASP A 114 8.57 -33.38 29.26
CA ASP A 114 7.31 -33.75 28.58
C ASP A 114 6.79 -32.64 27.61
N ALA A 115 7.35 -31.45 27.70
CA ALA A 115 6.92 -30.30 26.92
C ALA A 115 8.04 -29.27 26.73
N ILE A 116 7.92 -28.51 25.63
CA ILE A 116 8.77 -27.39 25.32
C ILE A 116 8.00 -26.11 25.62
N ASN A 117 8.62 -25.22 26.40
CA ASN A 117 8.09 -23.91 26.71
C ASN A 117 8.78 -22.87 25.83
N ILE A 118 7.99 -22.07 25.13
CA ILE A 118 8.46 -20.93 24.36
C ILE A 118 8.15 -19.67 25.17
N LEU A 119 9.09 -18.71 25.19
CA LEU A 119 8.89 -17.43 25.87
C LEU A 119 7.74 -16.63 25.24
N PRO A 120 7.00 -15.86 26.06
CA PRO A 120 5.94 -15.01 25.52
C PRO A 120 6.54 -13.94 24.58
N ASN A 121 5.82 -13.67 23.51
CA ASN A 121 6.24 -12.69 22.48
C ASN A 121 7.63 -12.99 21.88
N SER A 122 8.02 -14.26 21.79
CA SER A 122 9.27 -14.67 21.16
C SER A 122 9.34 -14.24 19.71
N MET A 123 10.55 -13.88 19.28
CA MET A 123 10.80 -13.42 17.92
C MET A 123 11.10 -14.58 16.98
N ILE A 124 10.55 -14.47 15.81
CA ILE A 124 10.87 -15.32 14.67
C ILE A 124 11.40 -14.45 13.53
N LYS A 125 12.29 -15.00 12.74
CA LYS A 125 12.88 -14.31 11.60
C LYS A 125 12.54 -15.05 10.31
N MET A 126 12.06 -14.32 9.32
CA MET A 126 11.84 -14.92 8.01
C MET A 126 13.17 -15.12 7.28
N GLU A 127 13.38 -16.32 6.72
CA GLU A 127 14.62 -16.64 6.01
C GLU A 127 14.79 -15.81 4.73
N ALA A 128 13.69 -15.58 3.99
CA ALA A 128 13.75 -14.96 2.67
C ALA A 128 14.17 -13.48 2.67
N ASN A 129 13.72 -12.70 3.65
CA ASN A 129 13.96 -11.24 3.69
C ASN A 129 14.64 -10.76 4.98
N GLY A 130 14.82 -11.64 5.95
CA GLY A 130 15.45 -11.32 7.21
C GLY A 130 14.61 -10.48 8.17
N LEU A 131 13.33 -10.20 7.85
CA LEU A 131 12.43 -9.45 8.71
C LEU A 131 12.07 -10.23 9.95
N LYS A 132 11.92 -9.50 11.05
CA LYS A 132 11.54 -10.05 12.36
C LYS A 132 10.04 -9.94 12.55
N TYR A 133 9.48 -10.98 13.14
CA TYR A 133 8.08 -11.06 13.55
C TYR A 133 8.02 -11.51 15.00
N THR A 134 7.07 -11.00 15.74
CA THR A 134 6.82 -11.39 17.13
C THR A 134 5.61 -12.31 17.17
N MET A 135 5.72 -13.43 17.86
CA MET A 135 4.61 -14.35 18.11
C MET A 135 3.71 -13.78 19.21
N LEU A 136 2.42 -13.58 18.91
CA LEU A 136 1.45 -13.09 19.88
C LEU A 136 0.92 -14.25 20.72
N THR A 137 1.52 -14.49 21.86
CA THR A 137 1.08 -15.52 22.81
C THR A 137 0.38 -14.88 24.01
N ASN A 138 -0.80 -15.39 24.35
CA ASN A 138 -1.64 -14.84 25.43
C ASN A 138 -1.27 -15.34 26.84
N SER A 139 -0.27 -16.19 26.96
CA SER A 139 0.15 -16.79 28.24
C SER A 139 1.63 -16.51 28.54
N ASP A 140 1.98 -16.43 29.80
CA ASP A 140 3.35 -16.21 30.27
C ASP A 140 4.34 -17.27 29.78
N LYS A 141 3.85 -18.45 29.40
CA LYS A 141 4.62 -19.50 28.74
C LYS A 141 3.74 -20.23 27.75
N PHE A 142 4.18 -20.31 26.54
CA PHE A 142 3.53 -21.14 25.54
C PHE A 142 4.12 -22.54 25.59
N ARG A 143 3.31 -23.50 26.05
CA ARG A 143 3.73 -24.87 26.26
C ARG A 143 3.26 -25.78 25.15
N ILE A 144 4.19 -26.46 24.50
CA ILE A 144 3.92 -27.46 23.47
C ILE A 144 4.26 -28.84 24.06
N ALA A 145 3.25 -29.71 24.19
CA ALA A 145 3.45 -31.07 24.65
C ALA A 145 4.17 -31.90 23.58
N LYS A 146 5.10 -32.76 24.02
CA LYS A 146 5.92 -33.63 23.17
C LYS A 146 5.08 -34.58 22.31
N ASP A 147 3.94 -35.01 22.83
CA ASP A 147 3.01 -35.94 22.14
C ASP A 147 1.99 -35.22 21.27
N SER A 148 2.12 -33.89 21.13
CA SER A 148 1.18 -33.12 20.32
C SER A 148 1.37 -33.39 18.82
N ASN A 149 0.50 -34.18 18.26
CA ASN A 149 0.45 -34.45 16.82
C ASN A 149 -0.40 -33.43 16.06
N THR A 150 -0.86 -32.37 16.75
CA THR A 150 -1.68 -31.31 16.22
C THR A 150 -0.85 -30.14 15.74
N GLU A 151 -1.15 -29.63 14.54
CA GLU A 151 -0.61 -28.37 14.06
C GLU A 151 -1.06 -27.23 15.01
N ILE A 152 -0.11 -26.48 15.52
CA ILE A 152 -0.37 -25.37 16.42
C ILE A 152 -0.28 -24.08 15.62
N ARG A 153 -1.35 -23.29 15.63
CA ARG A 153 -1.44 -22.01 14.93
C ARG A 153 -1.24 -20.87 15.91
N ILE A 154 -0.34 -19.96 15.56
CA ILE A 154 0.02 -18.81 16.41
C ILE A 154 -0.06 -17.54 15.57
N PRO A 155 -0.83 -16.52 16.00
CA PRO A 155 -0.83 -15.23 15.37
C PRO A 155 0.53 -14.54 15.53
N ILE A 156 0.98 -13.88 14.46
CA ILE A 156 2.24 -13.15 14.42
C ILE A 156 2.01 -11.70 13.99
N ILE A 157 2.87 -10.81 14.47
CA ILE A 157 2.92 -9.41 14.09
C ILE A 157 4.33 -9.04 13.65
N GLN A 158 4.45 -8.33 12.54
CA GLN A 158 5.74 -7.89 12.06
C GLN A 158 6.33 -6.82 12.98
N GLY A 159 7.59 -6.99 13.33
CA GLY A 159 8.34 -6.08 14.19
C GLY A 159 8.77 -6.67 15.51
N THR A 160 9.36 -5.81 16.34
CA THR A 160 9.83 -6.16 17.68
C THR A 160 8.98 -5.44 18.73
N MET A 161 8.64 -6.16 19.79
CA MET A 161 7.92 -5.59 20.92
C MET A 161 8.93 -4.92 21.86
N GLU A 162 8.73 -3.63 22.16
CA GLU A 162 9.54 -2.85 23.07
C GLU A 162 8.67 -2.30 24.20
N SER A 163 9.25 -2.11 25.38
CA SER A 163 8.56 -1.51 26.52
C SER A 163 9.38 -0.38 27.15
N GLN A 164 8.68 0.66 27.60
CA GLN A 164 9.26 1.75 28.40
C GLN A 164 8.45 1.94 29.66
N THR A 165 9.13 2.14 30.78
CA THR A 165 8.49 2.38 32.06
C THR A 165 8.63 3.84 32.45
N VAL A 166 7.49 4.48 32.78
CA VAL A 166 7.42 5.85 33.27
C VAL A 166 6.69 5.91 34.61
N THR A 167 6.93 6.97 35.39
CA THR A 167 6.31 7.12 36.70
C THR A 167 5.10 8.04 36.62
N GLY A 168 3.96 7.60 37.14
CA GLY A 168 2.74 8.38 37.21
C GLY A 168 2.90 9.63 38.07
N THR A 169 2.38 10.76 37.60
CA THR A 169 2.40 12.05 38.34
C THR A 169 1.20 12.21 39.27
N GLY A 170 0.10 11.52 39.02
CA GLY A 170 -1.17 11.68 39.72
C GLY A 170 -1.98 12.89 39.28
N GLU A 171 -1.50 13.64 38.28
CA GLU A 171 -2.20 14.81 37.74
C GLU A 171 -3.31 14.41 36.78
N LYS A 172 -4.36 15.23 36.70
CA LYS A 172 -5.44 15.05 35.72
C LYS A 172 -4.91 15.29 34.32
N PHE A 173 -5.34 14.48 33.35
CA PHE A 173 -4.90 14.54 31.96
C PHE A 173 -3.38 14.38 31.80
N GLN A 174 -2.72 13.65 32.73
CA GLN A 174 -1.29 13.39 32.57
C GLN A 174 -0.99 12.71 31.23
N SER A 175 0.09 13.12 30.62
CA SER A 175 0.53 12.61 29.33
C SER A 175 2.04 12.30 29.34
N PHE A 176 2.42 11.28 28.60
CA PHE A 176 3.81 10.88 28.47
C PHE A 176 4.18 10.78 26.98
N ASN A 177 5.25 11.44 26.60
CA ASN A 177 5.83 11.33 25.27
C ASN A 177 6.88 10.21 25.27
N ILE A 178 6.67 9.22 24.42
CA ILE A 178 7.57 8.08 24.23
C ILE A 178 8.29 8.28 22.90
N ILE A 179 9.53 8.70 22.97
CA ILE A 179 10.38 8.90 21.80
C ILE A 179 10.93 7.54 21.37
N THR A 180 10.67 7.17 20.12
CA THR A 180 11.10 5.91 19.53
C THR A 180 12.07 6.14 18.38
N LYS A 181 13.03 5.24 18.20
CA LYS A 181 14.02 5.33 17.10
C LYS A 181 13.47 4.81 15.78
N ALA A 182 12.52 3.90 15.83
CA ALA A 182 11.87 3.29 14.68
C ALA A 182 10.39 3.70 14.60
N ASN A 183 9.77 3.48 13.46
CA ASN A 183 8.34 3.64 13.32
C ASN A 183 7.61 2.67 14.26
N THR A 184 6.53 3.13 14.87
CA THR A 184 5.73 2.33 15.79
C THR A 184 4.37 2.02 15.19
N ASP A 185 3.86 0.84 15.47
CA ASP A 185 2.52 0.46 15.08
C ASP A 185 1.48 1.38 15.73
N HIS A 186 0.51 1.80 14.92
CA HIS A 186 -0.53 2.73 15.36
C HIS A 186 -1.49 2.09 16.37
N ASN A 187 -1.74 0.80 16.24
CA ASN A 187 -2.75 0.07 17.00
C ASN A 187 -2.16 -0.80 18.12
N ALA A 188 -0.98 -1.37 17.92
CA ALA A 188 -0.36 -2.33 18.83
C ALA A 188 0.38 -1.62 19.98
N VAL A 189 -0.37 -0.87 20.78
CA VAL A 189 0.13 -0.23 22.01
C VAL A 189 -0.67 -0.76 23.20
N LYS A 190 0.04 -1.23 24.22
CA LYS A 190 -0.52 -1.72 25.48
C LYS A 190 0.04 -0.90 26.63
N VAL A 191 -0.78 -0.63 27.63
CA VAL A 191 -0.36 0.08 28.83
C VAL A 191 -0.78 -0.71 30.05
N SER A 192 0.16 -0.89 30.99
CA SER A 192 -0.14 -1.42 32.30
C SER A 192 0.26 -0.42 33.39
N VAL A 193 -0.57 -0.28 34.43
CA VAL A 193 -0.30 0.58 35.58
C VAL A 193 -0.22 -0.30 36.82
N ASN A 194 0.95 -0.33 37.47
CA ASN A 194 1.26 -1.24 38.58
C ASN A 194 0.95 -2.72 38.25
N GLY A 195 1.22 -3.14 37.01
CA GLY A 195 0.95 -4.50 36.51
C GLY A 195 -0.51 -4.76 36.09
N LEU A 196 -1.43 -3.83 36.28
CA LEU A 196 -2.82 -3.97 35.83
C LEU A 196 -2.97 -3.42 34.42
N PRO A 197 -3.51 -4.20 33.46
CA PRO A 197 -3.70 -3.72 32.08
C PRO A 197 -4.78 -2.65 32.02
N TRP A 198 -4.53 -1.61 31.22
CA TRP A 198 -5.46 -0.55 30.90
C TRP A 198 -5.96 -0.70 29.47
N GLU A 199 -7.16 -0.23 29.20
CA GLU A 199 -7.83 -0.36 27.91
C GLU A 199 -7.56 0.86 27.02
N LYS A 200 -7.28 0.63 25.73
CA LYS A 200 -7.07 1.69 24.73
C LYS A 200 -8.42 2.20 24.22
N PHE A 201 -8.59 3.52 24.18
CA PHE A 201 -9.72 4.20 23.60
C PHE A 201 -9.27 5.16 22.49
N ASP A 202 -10.15 5.44 21.53
CA ASP A 202 -9.87 6.38 20.44
C ASP A 202 -10.12 7.83 20.89
N SER A 203 -11.09 8.05 21.77
CA SER A 203 -11.43 9.36 22.31
C SER A 203 -11.56 9.32 23.84
N ILE A 204 -11.22 10.45 24.47
CA ILE A 204 -11.41 10.61 25.92
C ILE A 204 -12.87 10.54 26.33
N TYR A 205 -13.78 10.93 25.42
CA TYR A 205 -15.23 10.93 25.65
C TYR A 205 -15.83 9.53 25.68
N ASP A 206 -15.12 8.53 25.16
CA ASP A 206 -15.55 7.12 25.19
C ASP A 206 -15.29 6.47 26.55
N MET A 207 -14.44 7.08 27.38
CA MET A 207 -14.11 6.59 28.71
C MET A 207 -15.20 6.97 29.72
N LYS A 208 -15.76 5.97 30.39
CA LYS A 208 -16.69 6.18 31.50
C LYS A 208 -15.94 6.52 32.80
N VAL A 209 -16.64 7.07 33.77
CA VAL A 209 -16.14 7.24 35.13
C VAL A 209 -15.68 5.87 35.66
N SER A 210 -14.53 5.79 36.31
CA SER A 210 -13.90 4.57 36.82
C SER A 210 -13.33 3.58 35.77
N THR A 211 -13.31 3.94 34.48
CA THR A 211 -12.64 3.10 33.48
C THR A 211 -11.12 3.30 33.51
N ASN A 212 -10.36 2.21 33.57
CA ASN A 212 -8.92 2.22 33.43
C ASN A 212 -8.58 2.31 31.94
N GLY A 213 -8.59 3.54 31.40
CA GLY A 213 -8.42 3.78 29.98
C GLY A 213 -7.31 4.76 29.65
N PHE A 214 -6.74 4.62 28.44
CA PHE A 214 -5.75 5.52 27.89
C PHE A 214 -6.01 5.77 26.42
N ILE A 215 -5.46 6.88 25.90
CA ILE A 215 -5.49 7.26 24.49
C ILE A 215 -4.06 7.37 24.00
N VAL A 216 -3.84 6.98 22.76
CA VAL A 216 -2.54 7.13 22.09
C VAL A 216 -2.70 8.09 20.93
N LYS A 217 -1.81 9.08 20.86
CA LYS A 217 -1.68 10.01 19.75
C LYS A 217 -0.28 9.92 19.15
N THR A 218 -0.15 10.33 17.90
CA THR A 218 1.16 10.36 17.24
C THR A 218 2.00 11.49 17.81
N GLY A 219 3.20 11.21 18.32
CA GLY A 219 4.07 12.21 18.92
C GLY A 219 4.44 13.33 17.94
N ILE A 220 4.31 14.59 18.35
CA ILE A 220 4.67 15.75 17.51
C ILE A 220 6.16 15.70 17.15
N THR A 221 7.00 15.37 18.11
CA THR A 221 8.46 15.23 17.94
C THR A 221 8.88 13.84 17.44
N GLY A 222 7.91 12.96 17.14
CA GLY A 222 8.12 11.56 16.80
C GLY A 222 7.67 10.61 17.92
N GLY A 223 7.56 9.31 17.62
CA GLY A 223 7.09 8.31 18.57
C GLY A 223 5.60 8.41 18.86
N LEU A 224 5.23 8.26 20.12
CA LEU A 224 3.83 8.25 20.55
C LEU A 224 3.62 9.03 21.85
N ASP A 225 2.46 9.67 21.97
CA ASP A 225 1.99 10.35 23.17
C ASP A 225 0.86 9.53 23.78
N VAL A 226 0.99 9.17 25.05
CA VAL A 226 -0.02 8.44 25.81
C VAL A 226 -0.71 9.42 26.76
N TYR A 227 -2.03 9.49 26.69
CA TYR A 227 -2.87 10.38 27.53
C TYR A 227 -3.78 9.56 28.43
N PHE A 228 -3.96 10.03 29.66
CA PHE A 228 -4.83 9.43 30.65
C PHE A 228 -6.02 10.33 30.99
N GLY A 229 -6.99 9.76 31.69
CA GLY A 229 -8.20 10.45 32.07
C GLY A 229 -8.03 11.53 33.15
N ASN A 230 -9.17 12.09 33.58
CA ASN A 230 -9.21 13.15 34.61
C ASN A 230 -10.06 12.79 35.84
N GLY A 231 -10.54 11.54 35.94
CA GLY A 231 -11.44 11.07 36.96
C GLY A 231 -12.93 11.19 36.62
N SER A 232 -13.29 12.07 35.68
CA SER A 232 -14.65 12.13 35.10
C SER A 232 -14.74 11.34 33.80
N PHE A 233 -13.67 11.39 33.01
CA PHE A 233 -13.45 10.61 31.80
C PHE A 233 -12.22 9.74 32.03
N GLY A 234 -12.42 8.47 32.44
CA GLY A 234 -11.36 7.55 32.77
C GLY A 234 -10.61 7.87 34.08
N ASN A 235 -9.99 6.86 34.64
CA ASN A 235 -9.19 6.96 35.84
C ASN A 235 -7.87 7.72 35.60
N VAL A 236 -7.34 8.29 36.69
CA VAL A 236 -6.02 8.93 36.72
C VAL A 236 -5.01 7.95 37.33
N PRO A 237 -3.90 7.59 36.67
CA PRO A 237 -2.84 6.81 37.28
C PRO A 237 -2.33 7.50 38.56
N PRO A 238 -2.22 6.80 39.69
CA PRO A 238 -1.77 7.37 40.96
C PRO A 238 -0.35 7.95 40.87
N SER A 239 -0.07 8.94 41.73
CA SER A 239 1.30 9.47 41.84
C SER A 239 2.25 8.36 42.34
N GLY A 240 3.41 8.24 41.69
CA GLY A 240 4.41 7.20 42.00
C GLY A 240 4.08 5.82 41.43
N SER A 241 2.96 5.65 40.70
CA SER A 241 2.67 4.37 40.05
C SER A 241 3.65 4.09 38.90
N SER A 242 4.01 2.81 38.75
CA SER A 242 4.79 2.35 37.60
C SER A 242 3.87 2.14 36.42
N ILE A 243 4.08 2.91 35.34
CA ILE A 243 3.34 2.82 34.10
C ILE A 243 4.27 2.19 33.06
N GLU A 244 3.95 0.98 32.63
CA GLU A 244 4.66 0.29 31.57
C GLU A 244 3.89 0.46 30.26
N ILE A 245 4.56 1.01 29.25
CA ILE A 245 4.02 1.25 27.91
C ILE A 245 4.75 0.33 26.95
N THR A 246 4.04 -0.65 26.40
CA THR A 246 4.54 -1.63 25.44
C THR A 246 4.02 -1.30 24.06
N TYR A 247 4.89 -1.25 23.07
CA TYR A 247 4.57 -0.95 21.70
C TYR A 247 5.36 -1.85 20.73
N VAL A 248 4.89 -1.97 19.50
CA VAL A 248 5.56 -2.73 18.43
C VAL A 248 6.25 -1.75 17.48
N THR A 249 7.54 -1.98 17.22
CA THR A 249 8.25 -1.28 16.14
C THR A 249 7.94 -1.96 14.82
N THR A 250 7.75 -1.20 13.73
CA THR A 250 7.30 -1.74 12.44
C THR A 250 8.13 -1.25 11.27
N GLU A 251 8.31 -2.12 10.28
CA GLU A 251 8.82 -1.81 8.94
C GLU A 251 7.67 -1.45 7.97
N GLY A 252 6.45 -1.36 8.48
CA GLY A 252 5.27 -0.98 7.73
C GLY A 252 4.97 -1.93 6.57
N ALA A 253 4.81 -1.36 5.41
CA ALA A 253 4.46 -2.09 4.20
C ALA A 253 5.45 -3.18 3.79
N ASN A 254 6.73 -3.06 4.18
CA ASN A 254 7.75 -4.07 3.89
C ASN A 254 7.48 -5.39 4.61
N GLY A 255 6.68 -5.36 5.68
CA GLY A 255 6.26 -6.55 6.41
C GLY A 255 5.19 -7.39 5.71
N ASN A 256 4.56 -6.87 4.66
CA ASN A 256 3.54 -7.60 3.92
C ASN A 256 4.16 -8.70 3.08
N LEU A 257 3.68 -9.90 3.30
CA LEU A 257 4.12 -11.07 2.58
C LEU A 257 2.90 -11.68 1.90
N VAL A 258 2.83 -11.52 0.62
CA VAL A 258 1.76 -12.09 -0.19
C VAL A 258 2.35 -13.21 -1.02
N ASN A 259 1.68 -14.34 -1.02
CA ASN A 259 2.06 -15.58 -1.71
C ASN A 259 3.24 -16.40 -1.14
N HIS A 260 2.88 -17.36 -0.26
CA HIS A 260 3.84 -18.01 0.63
C HIS A 260 3.76 -19.53 0.61
N LYS A 261 3.57 -20.13 -0.51
CA LYS A 261 3.50 -21.60 -0.57
C LYS A 261 4.76 -22.33 -0.06
N ASN A 262 5.85 -21.63 0.31
CA ASN A 262 7.10 -22.28 0.77
C ASN A 262 7.98 -21.35 1.64
N LEU A 263 7.41 -20.43 2.44
CA LEU A 263 8.24 -19.61 3.31
C LEU A 263 8.26 -20.18 4.73
N THR A 264 9.44 -20.32 5.27
CA THR A 264 9.72 -20.80 6.61
C THR A 264 10.27 -19.67 7.47
N PHE A 265 9.94 -19.72 8.74
CA PHE A 265 10.51 -18.84 9.76
C PHE A 265 11.52 -19.61 10.61
N LYS A 266 12.56 -18.91 11.03
CA LYS A 266 13.49 -19.38 12.05
C LYS A 266 13.19 -18.71 13.39
N PHE A 267 13.21 -19.50 14.45
CA PHE A 267 13.15 -18.99 15.80
C PHE A 267 14.47 -18.26 16.13
N VAL A 268 14.37 -17.12 16.79
CA VAL A 268 15.53 -16.32 17.22
C VAL A 268 15.95 -16.68 18.63
N GLU A 269 14.99 -17.10 19.44
CA GLU A 269 15.15 -17.40 20.86
C GLU A 269 15.11 -18.91 21.09
N GLU A 270 15.77 -19.35 22.17
CA GLU A 270 15.77 -20.74 22.59
C GLU A 270 14.48 -21.07 23.34
N GLY A 271 14.05 -22.32 23.27
CA GLY A 271 12.99 -22.87 24.08
C GLY A 271 13.53 -23.60 25.30
N PHE A 272 12.68 -23.80 26.33
CA PHE A 272 13.06 -24.47 27.58
C PHE A 272 12.16 -25.67 27.80
N ASP A 273 12.73 -26.77 28.29
CA ASP A 273 11.93 -27.90 28.72
C ASP A 273 11.30 -27.66 30.11
N SER A 274 10.53 -28.62 30.59
CA SER A 274 9.92 -28.55 31.93
C SER A 274 10.93 -28.67 33.07
N VAL A 275 12.17 -29.06 32.77
CA VAL A 275 13.27 -29.23 33.72
C VAL A 275 14.18 -28.00 33.77
N GLY A 276 14.15 -27.16 32.73
CA GLY A 276 14.91 -25.91 32.61
C GLY A 276 16.11 -25.97 31.66
N ASN A 277 16.26 -27.04 30.88
CA ASN A 277 17.29 -27.10 29.84
C ASN A 277 16.88 -26.27 28.63
N SER A 278 17.83 -25.57 27.97
CA SER A 278 17.59 -24.81 26.76
C SER A 278 17.85 -25.65 25.50
N TYR A 279 17.03 -25.42 24.50
CA TYR A 279 17.13 -26.10 23.21
C TYR A 279 16.95 -25.11 22.07
N ASP A 280 17.65 -25.32 20.96
CA ASP A 280 17.39 -24.59 19.70
C ASP A 280 16.05 -25.05 19.11
N LEU A 281 15.08 -24.13 19.07
CA LEU A 281 13.75 -24.42 18.54
C LEU A 281 13.76 -24.79 17.06
N ASN A 282 14.78 -24.37 16.31
CA ASN A 282 14.89 -24.66 14.87
C ASN A 282 15.23 -26.14 14.58
N GLU A 283 15.83 -26.84 15.56
CA GLU A 283 16.09 -28.28 15.45
C GLU A 283 14.84 -29.10 15.82
N LEU A 284 14.04 -28.58 16.77
CA LEU A 284 12.90 -29.28 17.31
C LEU A 284 11.60 -29.07 16.54
N MET A 285 11.46 -27.96 15.83
CA MET A 285 10.22 -27.62 15.15
C MET A 285 10.44 -26.76 13.92
N VAL A 286 9.45 -26.79 13.02
CA VAL A 286 9.40 -25.97 11.82
C VAL A 286 8.19 -25.05 11.89
N ALA A 287 8.41 -23.76 11.64
CA ALA A 287 7.35 -22.76 11.58
C ALA A 287 7.08 -22.39 10.11
N ASP A 288 5.95 -22.81 9.60
CA ASP A 288 5.47 -22.50 8.25
C ASP A 288 4.42 -21.40 8.30
N VAL A 289 4.24 -20.68 7.20
CA VAL A 289 3.16 -19.70 7.08
C VAL A 289 1.82 -20.41 6.94
N SER A 290 0.86 -20.07 7.81
CA SER A 290 -0.54 -20.49 7.71
C SER A 290 -1.37 -19.41 7.02
N VAL A 291 -1.29 -18.17 7.54
CA VAL A 291 -1.88 -16.97 6.93
C VAL A 291 -0.77 -15.96 6.72
N ALA A 292 -0.64 -15.49 5.50
CA ALA A 292 0.38 -14.53 5.13
C ALA A 292 0.29 -13.26 5.97
N PRO A 293 1.40 -12.73 6.50
CA PRO A 293 1.41 -11.41 7.11
C PRO A 293 1.00 -10.32 6.12
N MET A 294 -0.04 -9.56 6.48
CA MET A 294 -0.67 -8.53 5.66
C MET A 294 -1.07 -7.31 6.49
N LEU A 295 -1.62 -6.29 5.81
CA LEU A 295 -2.13 -5.05 6.41
C LEU A 295 -1.05 -4.15 7.03
N GLY A 296 0.23 -4.45 6.77
CA GLY A 296 1.31 -3.53 7.09
C GLY A 296 1.27 -2.32 6.19
N SER A 297 1.38 -1.12 6.76
CA SER A 297 1.42 0.13 5.99
C SER A 297 2.44 1.11 6.55
N ASN A 298 2.96 1.94 5.66
CA ASN A 298 3.93 2.95 6.04
C ASN A 298 3.28 4.10 6.83
N PRO A 299 4.07 4.85 7.62
CA PRO A 299 3.60 6.09 8.22
C PRO A 299 3.08 7.06 7.16
N GLU A 300 2.11 7.86 7.57
CA GLU A 300 1.58 8.94 6.74
C GLU A 300 2.68 9.96 6.40
N SER A 301 2.78 10.33 5.12
CA SER A 301 3.74 11.35 4.69
C SER A 301 3.24 12.75 5.07
N ILE A 302 4.15 13.70 5.20
CA ILE A 302 3.83 15.11 5.52
C ILE A 302 2.85 15.68 4.48
N GLU A 303 3.08 15.37 3.19
CA GLU A 303 2.24 15.83 2.08
C GLU A 303 0.83 15.25 2.17
N LEU A 304 0.73 13.98 2.52
CA LEU A 304 -0.56 13.31 2.70
C LEU A 304 -1.30 13.87 3.92
N THR A 305 -0.61 14.11 5.04
CA THR A 305 -1.18 14.75 6.23
C THR A 305 -1.74 16.13 5.90
N LYS A 306 -1.02 16.96 5.14
CA LYS A 306 -1.49 18.28 4.69
C LYS A 306 -2.77 18.20 3.85
N LEU A 307 -2.90 17.15 3.05
CA LEU A 307 -4.07 16.94 2.20
C LEU A 307 -5.26 16.41 3.01
N ILE A 308 -5.04 15.44 3.91
CA ILE A 308 -6.09 14.74 4.62
C ILE A 308 -6.62 15.54 5.83
N ALA A 309 -5.75 16.23 6.56
CA ALA A 309 -6.16 16.91 7.79
C ALA A 309 -7.31 17.92 7.61
N PRO A 310 -7.34 18.77 6.56
CA PRO A 310 -8.49 19.62 6.30
C PRO A 310 -9.77 18.86 5.94
N LEU A 311 -9.64 17.70 5.29
CA LEU A 311 -10.77 16.88 4.87
C LEU A 311 -11.38 16.08 6.03
N GLN A 312 -10.57 15.70 7.01
CA GLN A 312 -11.04 14.91 8.17
C GLN A 312 -11.96 15.70 9.11
N SER A 313 -11.94 17.03 9.08
CA SER A 313 -12.94 17.82 9.81
C SER A 313 -14.37 17.55 9.30
N HIS A 314 -14.52 16.88 8.16
CA HIS A 314 -15.79 16.60 7.50
C HIS A 314 -16.24 15.13 7.53
N SER A 315 -15.39 14.16 7.92
CA SER A 315 -15.74 12.74 7.75
C SER A 315 -15.17 11.82 8.84
N PHE A 316 -15.91 11.68 9.94
CA PHE A 316 -15.66 10.62 10.93
C PHE A 316 -16.27 9.27 10.55
N VAL A 317 -17.15 9.22 9.55
CA VAL A 317 -17.94 8.05 9.19
C VAL A 317 -17.67 7.68 7.75
N LEU A 318 -17.48 6.38 7.50
CA LEU A 318 -17.37 5.82 6.16
C LEU A 318 -18.78 5.75 5.55
N ALA A 319 -19.19 6.82 4.88
CA ALA A 319 -20.54 6.98 4.32
C ALA A 319 -20.54 7.00 2.79
N THR A 320 -19.50 7.58 2.18
CA THR A 320 -19.37 7.70 0.73
C THR A 320 -18.29 6.76 0.19
N PRO A 321 -18.35 6.33 -1.08
CA PRO A 321 -17.30 5.53 -1.71
C PRO A 321 -15.90 6.12 -1.50
N ASP A 322 -15.72 7.41 -1.73
CA ASP A 322 -14.44 8.12 -1.55
C ASP A 322 -13.85 7.97 -0.14
N ASN A 323 -14.72 7.85 0.89
CA ASN A 323 -14.27 7.67 2.26
C ASN A 323 -13.67 6.28 2.48
N TYR A 324 -14.22 5.26 1.83
CA TYR A 324 -13.68 3.90 1.87
C TYR A 324 -12.35 3.81 1.14
N GLU A 325 -12.23 4.44 -0.03
CA GLU A 325 -10.96 4.53 -0.76
C GLU A 325 -9.88 5.23 0.06
N ALA A 326 -10.17 6.41 0.59
CA ALA A 326 -9.23 7.16 1.42
C ALA A 326 -8.81 6.41 2.69
N PHE A 327 -9.74 5.66 3.30
CA PHE A 327 -9.44 4.85 4.47
C PHE A 327 -8.53 3.67 4.13
N LEU A 328 -8.84 2.92 3.06
CA LEU A 328 -8.09 1.73 2.66
C LEU A 328 -6.74 2.08 2.02
N ALA A 329 -6.65 3.19 1.27
CA ALA A 329 -5.41 3.64 0.65
C ALA A 329 -4.26 3.83 1.65
N LYS A 330 -4.55 4.10 2.92
CA LYS A 330 -3.56 4.23 4.00
C LYS A 330 -2.70 2.98 4.19
N TYR A 331 -3.26 1.82 3.89
CA TYR A 331 -2.56 0.54 4.07
C TYR A 331 -1.56 0.25 2.94
N GLY A 332 -1.67 0.96 1.82
CA GLY A 332 -0.68 0.94 0.73
C GLY A 332 -0.44 -0.45 0.12
N MET A 333 -1.37 -1.39 0.25
CA MET A 333 -1.25 -2.75 -0.29
C MET A 333 -1.98 -2.93 -1.62
N PHE A 334 -2.58 -1.86 -2.13
CA PHE A 334 -3.35 -1.86 -3.36
C PHE A 334 -2.55 -1.26 -4.51
N SER A 335 -2.57 -1.89 -5.66
CA SER A 335 -2.14 -1.27 -6.92
C SER A 335 -3.27 -0.45 -7.53
N TYR A 336 -4.50 -0.89 -7.30
CA TYR A 336 -5.72 -0.20 -7.71
C TYR A 336 -6.81 -0.42 -6.65
N LEU A 337 -7.52 0.64 -6.33
CA LEU A 337 -8.63 0.64 -5.39
C LEU A 337 -9.70 1.58 -5.96
N ASP A 338 -10.91 1.09 -6.12
CA ASP A 338 -12.06 1.85 -6.57
C ASP A 338 -13.27 1.44 -5.72
N ALA A 339 -13.99 2.41 -5.20
CA ALA A 339 -15.21 2.20 -4.45
C ALA A 339 -16.37 2.90 -5.16
N TYR A 340 -17.47 2.22 -5.32
CA TYR A 340 -18.66 2.76 -5.97
C TYR A 340 -19.93 2.24 -5.35
N ASN A 341 -21.03 2.90 -5.60
CA ASN A 341 -22.36 2.46 -5.22
C ASN A 341 -23.18 2.15 -6.48
N THR A 342 -24.36 1.53 -6.30
CA THR A 342 -25.23 1.13 -7.38
C THR A 342 -25.75 2.30 -8.22
N THR A 343 -25.81 3.51 -7.66
CA THR A 343 -26.32 4.70 -8.36
C THR A 343 -25.35 5.21 -9.42
N ASP A 344 -24.05 5.02 -9.22
CA ASP A 344 -23.01 5.49 -10.15
C ASP A 344 -23.00 4.65 -11.45
N ASP A 345 -23.34 3.35 -11.36
CA ASP A 345 -23.33 2.43 -12.50
C ASP A 345 -24.72 2.15 -13.10
N GLY A 346 -25.78 2.77 -12.56
CA GLY A 346 -27.15 2.53 -13.02
C GLY A 346 -27.74 1.17 -12.64
N TYR A 347 -27.07 0.38 -11.81
CA TYR A 347 -27.61 -0.84 -11.22
C TYR A 347 -28.36 -0.49 -9.93
N LEU A 348 -29.68 -0.69 -9.94
CA LEU A 348 -30.58 -0.26 -8.85
C LEU A 348 -30.77 -1.32 -7.76
N ASP A 349 -29.93 -2.34 -7.69
CA ASP A 349 -30.23 -3.54 -6.91
C ASP A 349 -30.08 -3.40 -5.40
N ASP A 350 -29.25 -2.49 -4.89
CA ASP A 350 -28.93 -2.45 -3.47
C ASP A 350 -28.75 -1.02 -2.93
N ASP A 351 -29.76 -0.48 -2.26
CA ASP A 351 -29.63 0.74 -1.48
C ASP A 351 -28.61 0.52 -0.34
N ASN A 352 -27.69 1.49 -0.14
CA ASN A 352 -26.66 1.48 0.91
C ASN A 352 -25.59 0.37 0.80
N VAL A 353 -25.34 -0.16 -0.37
CA VAL A 353 -24.22 -1.08 -0.62
C VAL A 353 -23.07 -0.31 -1.25
N ILE A 354 -21.87 -0.51 -0.69
CA ILE A 354 -20.61 -0.02 -1.26
C ILE A 354 -19.89 -1.21 -1.86
N TYR A 355 -19.60 -1.12 -3.15
CA TYR A 355 -18.81 -2.10 -3.87
C TYR A 355 -17.35 -1.67 -3.87
N LEU A 356 -16.47 -2.57 -3.45
CA LEU A 356 -15.02 -2.36 -3.45
C LEU A 356 -14.38 -3.22 -4.53
N PHE A 357 -13.80 -2.58 -5.51
CA PHE A 357 -12.95 -3.22 -6.50
C PHE A 357 -11.48 -2.97 -6.13
N MET A 358 -10.73 -4.05 -5.90
CA MET A 358 -9.39 -3.97 -5.32
C MET A 358 -8.43 -4.89 -6.05
N LEU A 359 -7.25 -4.35 -6.39
CA LEU A 359 -6.14 -5.13 -6.92
C LEU A 359 -4.94 -5.01 -5.97
N PRO A 360 -4.27 -6.11 -5.64
CA PRO A 360 -3.08 -6.06 -4.79
C PRO A 360 -1.89 -5.42 -5.51
N ASP A 361 -1.00 -4.81 -4.75
CA ASP A 361 0.30 -4.40 -5.27
C ASP A 361 1.18 -5.63 -5.50
N VAL A 362 1.22 -6.09 -6.76
CA VAL A 362 1.95 -7.28 -7.16
C VAL A 362 3.44 -7.18 -6.84
N LYS A 363 4.04 -5.98 -6.84
CA LYS A 363 5.45 -5.78 -6.47
C LYS A 363 5.76 -6.25 -5.05
N ARG A 364 4.80 -6.11 -4.15
CA ARG A 364 4.94 -6.57 -2.76
C ARG A 364 4.72 -8.06 -2.61
N LYS A 365 4.01 -8.67 -3.57
CA LYS A 365 3.88 -10.12 -3.67
C LYS A 365 5.16 -10.81 -4.15
N ILE A 366 6.06 -10.06 -4.79
CA ILE A 366 7.27 -10.59 -5.40
C ILE A 366 8.36 -10.73 -4.34
N SER A 367 8.53 -11.91 -3.78
CA SER A 367 9.75 -12.27 -3.09
C SER A 367 10.75 -12.83 -4.11
N GLY A 368 11.72 -12.02 -4.50
CA GLY A 368 12.77 -12.43 -5.43
C GLY A 368 12.58 -11.94 -6.88
N ASN A 369 13.49 -12.32 -7.76
CA ASN A 369 13.56 -11.92 -9.18
C ASN A 369 12.55 -12.69 -10.06
N LYS A 370 11.28 -12.76 -9.64
CA LYS A 370 10.23 -13.39 -10.44
C LYS A 370 9.75 -12.42 -11.52
N ASP A 371 9.67 -12.93 -12.72
CA ASP A 371 9.15 -12.27 -13.90
C ASP A 371 7.62 -12.33 -13.92
N TYR A 372 6.94 -11.31 -14.46
CA TYR A 372 5.48 -11.28 -14.63
C TYR A 372 4.93 -12.58 -15.22
N PHE A 373 5.59 -13.13 -16.23
CA PHE A 373 5.18 -14.35 -16.92
C PHE A 373 5.38 -15.64 -16.10
N SER A 374 6.00 -15.57 -14.94
CA SER A 374 6.19 -16.71 -14.04
C SER A 374 5.17 -16.79 -12.90
N PHE A 375 4.26 -15.81 -12.79
CA PHE A 375 3.19 -15.82 -11.79
C PHE A 375 2.01 -16.68 -12.19
N GLU A 376 1.33 -17.26 -11.23
CA GLU A 376 0.03 -17.89 -11.41
C GLU A 376 -1.07 -16.81 -11.52
N PRO A 377 -2.15 -17.00 -12.31
CA PRO A 377 -3.23 -16.01 -12.42
C PRO A 377 -3.82 -15.59 -11.08
N ASP A 378 -3.94 -16.51 -10.14
CA ASP A 378 -4.47 -16.24 -8.79
C ASP A 378 -3.57 -15.32 -7.96
N GLU A 379 -2.30 -15.19 -8.33
CA GLU A 379 -1.35 -14.32 -7.65
C GLU A 379 -1.60 -12.83 -7.90
N PHE A 380 -2.37 -12.49 -8.94
CA PHE A 380 -2.73 -11.11 -9.27
C PHE A 380 -3.96 -10.60 -8.48
N PHE A 381 -4.61 -11.46 -7.72
CA PHE A 381 -5.83 -11.13 -6.98
C PHE A 381 -5.66 -11.37 -5.49
N PHE A 382 -6.55 -10.76 -4.72
CA PHE A 382 -6.67 -11.09 -3.30
C PHE A 382 -7.36 -12.44 -3.11
N SER A 383 -6.84 -13.25 -2.20
CA SER A 383 -7.49 -14.50 -1.80
C SER A 383 -8.77 -14.22 -1.00
N ALA A 384 -9.63 -15.23 -0.85
CA ALA A 384 -10.83 -15.11 -0.02
C ALA A 384 -10.50 -14.75 1.44
N GLU A 385 -9.40 -15.27 1.98
CA GLU A 385 -8.93 -14.98 3.34
C GLU A 385 -8.44 -13.54 3.48
N GLU A 386 -7.72 -13.05 2.48
CA GLU A 386 -7.27 -11.66 2.40
C GLU A 386 -8.46 -10.70 2.34
N ASN A 387 -9.45 -10.99 1.51
CA ASN A 387 -10.69 -10.22 1.40
C ASN A 387 -11.45 -10.17 2.73
N ASN A 388 -11.57 -11.30 3.43
CA ASN A 388 -12.21 -11.37 4.74
C ASN A 388 -11.44 -10.55 5.78
N SER A 389 -10.11 -10.51 5.69
CA SER A 389 -9.28 -9.69 6.58
C SER A 389 -9.52 -8.19 6.36
N ILE A 390 -9.69 -7.76 5.11
CA ILE A 390 -10.01 -6.37 4.76
C ILE A 390 -11.41 -6.00 5.28
N LEU A 391 -12.42 -6.86 5.09
CA LEU A 391 -13.76 -6.63 5.65
C LEU A 391 -13.73 -6.53 7.16
N SER A 392 -13.02 -7.45 7.83
CA SER A 392 -12.84 -7.41 9.29
C SER A 392 -12.14 -6.12 9.77
N LEU A 393 -11.21 -5.58 8.98
CA LEU A 393 -10.56 -4.30 9.27
C LEU A 393 -11.57 -3.15 9.22
N LEU A 394 -12.43 -3.11 8.19
CA LEU A 394 -13.47 -2.09 8.06
C LEU A 394 -14.46 -2.16 9.22
N GLU A 395 -14.95 -3.35 9.57
CA GLU A 395 -15.86 -3.55 10.72
C GLU A 395 -15.22 -3.12 12.05
N LYS A 396 -13.98 -3.55 12.31
CA LYS A 396 -13.24 -3.22 13.54
C LYS A 396 -12.87 -1.74 13.64
N SER A 397 -12.86 -1.02 12.54
CA SER A 397 -12.60 0.42 12.55
C SER A 397 -13.67 1.21 13.32
N GLY A 398 -14.87 0.65 13.49
CA GLY A 398 -16.01 1.31 14.12
C GLY A 398 -16.53 2.55 13.38
N ARG A 399 -16.04 2.79 12.16
CA ARG A 399 -16.37 3.97 11.34
C ARG A 399 -17.42 3.71 10.27
N GLN A 400 -17.71 2.45 10.00
CA GLN A 400 -18.72 2.04 9.02
C GLN A 400 -20.12 2.41 9.52
N MET A 401 -20.96 2.95 8.63
CA MET A 401 -22.37 3.18 8.95
C MET A 401 -23.06 1.85 9.21
N LEU A 402 -23.89 1.79 10.25
CA LEU A 402 -24.67 0.60 10.62
C LEU A 402 -25.62 0.12 9.51
N THR A 403 -26.00 1.01 8.62
CA THR A 403 -26.92 0.73 7.50
C THR A 403 -26.18 0.41 6.20
N SER A 404 -24.87 0.59 6.12
CA SER A 404 -24.11 0.29 4.90
C SER A 404 -23.55 -1.13 4.94
N GLU A 405 -23.69 -1.82 3.82
CA GLU A 405 -23.06 -3.11 3.56
C GLU A 405 -21.90 -2.91 2.59
N VAL A 406 -20.78 -3.58 2.84
CA VAL A 406 -19.62 -3.55 1.95
C VAL A 406 -19.51 -4.88 1.24
N LYS A 407 -19.45 -4.85 -0.08
CA LYS A 407 -19.24 -6.04 -0.92
C LYS A 407 -17.95 -5.88 -1.72
N ILE A 408 -17.13 -6.91 -1.73
CA ILE A 408 -15.91 -6.94 -2.55
C ILE A 408 -16.28 -7.51 -3.92
N VAL A 409 -15.97 -6.75 -4.95
CA VAL A 409 -16.13 -7.19 -6.34
C VAL A 409 -14.91 -8.01 -6.72
N GLN A 410 -15.15 -9.23 -7.18
CA GLN A 410 -14.06 -10.05 -7.70
C GLN A 410 -13.68 -9.56 -9.08
N PRO A 411 -12.38 -9.27 -9.31
CA PRO A 411 -11.89 -8.91 -10.62
C PRO A 411 -12.14 -10.00 -11.66
N SER A 412 -12.56 -9.60 -12.85
CA SER A 412 -12.78 -10.49 -13.99
C SER A 412 -11.51 -10.49 -14.87
N PRO A 413 -10.75 -11.60 -14.92
CA PRO A 413 -9.55 -11.65 -15.74
C PRO A 413 -9.92 -11.75 -17.23
N GLN A 414 -9.44 -10.79 -18.01
CA GLN A 414 -9.48 -10.84 -19.48
C GLN A 414 -8.10 -11.22 -20.00
N TYR A 415 -8.03 -12.32 -20.72
CA TYR A 415 -6.78 -12.88 -21.20
C TYR A 415 -6.44 -12.38 -22.60
N PHE A 416 -5.23 -11.87 -22.73
CA PHE A 416 -4.67 -11.40 -23.98
C PHE A 416 -3.35 -12.08 -24.27
N ARG A 417 -3.06 -12.20 -25.55
CA ARG A 417 -1.77 -12.61 -26.08
C ARG A 417 -1.10 -11.43 -26.74
N MET A 418 0.22 -11.35 -26.60
CA MET A 418 1.05 -10.33 -27.21
C MET A 418 1.97 -10.97 -28.24
N ASP A 419 1.78 -10.60 -29.51
CA ASP A 419 2.64 -10.98 -30.62
C ASP A 419 3.52 -9.79 -31.00
N ILE A 420 4.85 -9.97 -30.92
CA ILE A 420 5.83 -8.92 -31.20
C ILE A 420 6.67 -9.34 -32.39
N LYS A 421 6.66 -8.51 -33.43
CA LYS A 421 7.60 -8.63 -34.56
C LYS A 421 8.74 -7.65 -34.38
N VAL A 422 9.96 -8.15 -34.33
CA VAL A 422 11.16 -7.37 -34.02
C VAL A 422 12.09 -7.39 -35.22
N ARG A 423 12.47 -6.20 -35.71
CA ARG A 423 13.63 -6.04 -36.57
C ARG A 423 14.79 -5.57 -35.69
N TYR A 424 15.90 -6.26 -35.77
CA TYR A 424 17.06 -6.03 -34.92
C TYR A 424 18.31 -5.67 -35.74
N PHE A 425 19.29 -5.04 -35.08
CA PHE A 425 20.55 -4.68 -35.73
C PHE A 425 21.50 -5.86 -35.81
N GLU A 426 22.24 -5.94 -36.92
CA GLU A 426 23.30 -6.94 -37.09
C GLU A 426 24.35 -6.81 -35.98
N GLY A 427 24.77 -7.96 -35.42
CA GLY A 427 25.74 -8.04 -34.34
C GLY A 427 25.13 -8.24 -32.93
N TYR A 428 23.82 -8.21 -32.79
CA TYR A 428 23.14 -8.51 -31.53
C TYR A 428 22.58 -9.93 -31.51
N ASP A 429 22.72 -10.60 -30.36
CA ASP A 429 22.18 -11.95 -30.17
C ASP A 429 20.66 -11.90 -29.90
N LYS A 430 19.93 -12.79 -30.61
CA LYS A 430 18.47 -12.90 -30.51
C LYS A 430 17.99 -13.28 -29.10
N HIS A 431 18.74 -14.16 -28.40
CA HIS A 431 18.37 -14.56 -27.04
C HIS A 431 18.52 -13.42 -26.05
N THR A 432 19.57 -12.62 -26.19
CA THR A 432 19.77 -11.43 -25.36
C THR A 432 18.66 -10.40 -25.59
N ILE A 433 18.31 -10.15 -26.87
CA ILE A 433 17.20 -9.24 -27.20
C ILE A 433 15.88 -9.77 -26.64
N PHE A 434 15.59 -11.06 -26.77
CA PHE A 434 14.38 -11.69 -26.22
C PHE A 434 14.28 -11.53 -24.70
N ASN A 435 15.36 -11.78 -23.97
CA ASN A 435 15.38 -11.63 -22.52
C ASN A 435 15.19 -10.17 -22.10
N ASN A 436 15.78 -9.23 -22.82
CA ASN A 436 15.60 -7.80 -22.56
C ASN A 436 14.17 -7.34 -22.85
N ILE A 437 13.56 -7.82 -23.95
CA ILE A 437 12.15 -7.58 -24.26
C ILE A 437 11.27 -8.11 -23.14
N ARG A 438 11.46 -9.35 -22.74
CA ARG A 438 10.69 -10.02 -21.70
C ARG A 438 10.80 -9.27 -20.36
N SER A 439 12.01 -8.89 -19.96
CA SER A 439 12.23 -8.12 -18.72
C SER A 439 11.56 -6.74 -18.79
N SER A 440 11.72 -6.01 -19.90
CA SER A 440 11.13 -4.67 -20.05
C SER A 440 9.59 -4.70 -20.02
N ILE A 441 8.98 -5.70 -20.66
CA ILE A 441 7.52 -5.89 -20.61
C ILE A 441 7.07 -6.33 -19.23
N SER A 442 7.80 -7.26 -18.59
CA SER A 442 7.53 -7.70 -17.23
C SER A 442 7.53 -6.53 -16.26
N ASP A 443 8.55 -5.70 -16.30
CA ASP A 443 8.67 -4.51 -15.46
C ASP A 443 7.54 -3.51 -15.71
N TYR A 444 7.13 -3.33 -16.96
CA TYR A 444 6.00 -2.47 -17.30
C TYR A 444 4.69 -3.02 -16.75
N LEU A 445 4.38 -4.30 -16.99
CA LEU A 445 3.12 -4.92 -16.56
C LEU A 445 2.98 -5.02 -15.05
N ILE A 446 4.09 -5.23 -14.33
CA ILE A 446 4.12 -5.23 -12.87
C ILE A 446 3.88 -3.81 -12.31
N ASN A 447 4.35 -2.79 -13.03
CA ASN A 447 4.28 -1.39 -12.59
C ASN A 447 2.99 -0.67 -13.03
N ILE A 448 2.25 -1.25 -13.97
CA ILE A 448 1.05 -0.63 -14.47
C ILE A 448 -0.06 -0.67 -13.42
N THR A 449 -0.62 0.48 -13.12
CA THR A 449 -1.90 0.55 -12.42
C THR A 449 -3.01 0.22 -13.41
N ARG A 450 -4.10 -0.40 -12.94
CA ARG A 450 -5.27 -0.65 -13.79
C ARG A 450 -5.70 0.63 -14.50
N ARG A 451 -5.96 0.51 -15.79
CA ARG A 451 -6.51 1.58 -16.64
C ARG A 451 -7.66 0.99 -17.45
N ASP A 452 -8.65 1.81 -17.76
CA ASP A 452 -9.76 1.40 -18.63
C ASP A 452 -9.28 1.13 -20.06
N ARG A 453 -8.10 1.65 -20.40
CA ARG A 453 -7.45 1.44 -21.69
C ARG A 453 -5.98 1.17 -21.51
N LEU A 454 -5.49 0.09 -22.13
CA LEU A 454 -4.06 -0.23 -22.21
C LEU A 454 -3.55 0.10 -23.62
N PRO A 455 -2.81 1.23 -23.79
CA PRO A 455 -2.35 1.66 -25.09
C PRO A 455 -1.25 0.75 -25.64
N LYS A 456 -1.41 0.31 -26.87
CA LYS A 456 -0.37 -0.41 -27.62
C LYS A 456 0.90 0.42 -27.77
N SER A 457 0.75 1.74 -27.90
CA SER A 457 1.85 2.70 -28.06
C SER A 457 2.82 2.69 -26.89
N ASP A 458 2.35 2.46 -25.67
CA ASP A 458 3.20 2.43 -24.47
C ASP A 458 4.20 1.27 -24.57
N ILE A 459 3.72 0.09 -24.98
CA ILE A 459 4.57 -1.10 -25.14
C ILE A 459 5.55 -0.90 -26.31
N VAL A 460 5.10 -0.35 -27.44
CA VAL A 460 5.99 -0.03 -28.57
C VAL A 460 7.10 0.93 -28.11
N ALA A 461 6.78 1.98 -27.37
CA ALA A 461 7.76 2.95 -26.90
C ALA A 461 8.82 2.33 -25.96
N ILE A 462 8.39 1.41 -25.09
CA ILE A 462 9.30 0.69 -24.19
C ILE A 462 10.24 -0.21 -25.00
N LEU A 463 9.70 -0.96 -25.95
CA LEU A 463 10.46 -1.91 -26.76
C LEU A 463 11.44 -1.24 -27.70
N GLU A 464 11.08 -0.09 -28.30
CA GLU A 464 12.02 0.70 -29.09
C GLU A 464 13.18 1.28 -28.27
N GLY A 465 13.03 1.34 -26.96
CA GLY A 465 14.10 1.71 -26.01
C GLY A 465 15.11 0.59 -25.74
N VAL A 466 14.79 -0.64 -26.08
CA VAL A 466 15.66 -1.81 -25.83
C VAL A 466 16.84 -1.80 -26.79
N GLU A 467 18.04 -2.03 -26.24
CA GLU A 467 19.28 -2.03 -27.03
C GLU A 467 19.30 -3.18 -28.05
N GLY A 468 19.65 -2.86 -29.30
CA GLY A 468 19.72 -3.83 -30.39
C GLY A 468 18.45 -3.92 -31.25
N ILE A 469 17.37 -3.24 -30.88
CA ILE A 469 16.13 -3.20 -31.66
C ILE A 469 16.14 -2.00 -32.60
N ASP A 470 15.79 -2.25 -33.87
CA ASP A 470 15.61 -1.22 -34.91
C ASP A 470 14.15 -0.74 -34.99
N SER A 471 13.23 -1.69 -35.09
CA SER A 471 11.79 -1.40 -35.12
C SER A 471 10.96 -2.53 -34.56
N VAL A 472 9.79 -2.19 -34.02
CA VAL A 472 8.90 -3.16 -33.36
C VAL A 472 7.47 -2.97 -33.87
N ASN A 473 6.78 -4.07 -34.08
CA ASN A 473 5.34 -4.09 -34.32
C ASN A 473 4.69 -5.03 -33.28
N VAL A 474 3.79 -4.49 -32.48
CA VAL A 474 3.07 -5.21 -31.42
C VAL A 474 1.63 -5.44 -31.85
N ARG A 475 1.11 -6.63 -31.62
CA ARG A 475 -0.30 -6.99 -31.80
C ARG A 475 -0.82 -7.65 -30.55
N PHE A 476 -1.96 -7.20 -30.07
CA PHE A 476 -2.73 -7.91 -29.05
C PHE A 476 -3.76 -8.81 -29.73
N THR A 477 -4.01 -9.97 -29.12
CA THR A 477 -5.03 -10.92 -29.55
C THR A 477 -5.84 -11.30 -28.32
N SER A 478 -7.16 -11.08 -28.34
CA SER A 478 -8.03 -11.46 -27.25
C SER A 478 -8.34 -12.95 -27.24
N LYS A 479 -8.80 -13.48 -26.08
CA LYS A 479 -9.23 -14.88 -25.97
C LYS A 479 -10.32 -15.20 -26.99
N ALA A 480 -11.31 -14.33 -27.16
CA ALA A 480 -12.40 -14.53 -28.11
C ALA A 480 -11.90 -14.62 -29.56
N GLU A 481 -10.97 -13.75 -29.97
CA GLU A 481 -10.35 -13.82 -31.31
C GLU A 481 -9.62 -15.14 -31.52
N GLU A 482 -8.91 -15.64 -30.52
CA GLU A 482 -8.19 -16.90 -30.62
C GLU A 482 -9.16 -18.10 -30.64
N GLU A 483 -10.21 -18.08 -29.83
CA GLU A 483 -11.26 -19.12 -29.83
C GLU A 483 -11.93 -19.23 -31.20
N VAL A 484 -12.29 -18.10 -31.82
CA VAL A 484 -12.84 -18.08 -33.17
C VAL A 484 -11.88 -18.64 -34.20
N ARG A 485 -10.61 -18.25 -34.10
CA ARG A 485 -9.57 -18.74 -35.01
C ARG A 485 -9.38 -20.24 -34.92
N ARG A 486 -9.48 -20.82 -33.74
CA ARG A 486 -9.29 -22.28 -33.50
C ARG A 486 -10.55 -23.09 -33.73
N ASN A 487 -11.68 -22.61 -33.22
CA ASN A 487 -12.90 -23.41 -33.09
C ASN A 487 -14.01 -22.96 -34.07
N GLY A 488 -13.93 -21.72 -34.61
CA GLY A 488 -14.97 -21.14 -35.44
C GLY A 488 -16.17 -20.62 -34.64
N TYR A 489 -16.11 -20.56 -33.33
CA TYR A 489 -17.13 -19.97 -32.45
C TYR A 489 -16.46 -19.33 -31.22
N TYR A 490 -17.19 -18.47 -30.52
CA TYR A 490 -16.84 -17.96 -29.21
C TYR A 490 -18.02 -18.02 -28.25
N THR A 491 -17.73 -17.99 -26.96
CA THR A 491 -18.74 -17.99 -25.93
C THR A 491 -18.99 -16.55 -25.49
N SER A 492 -20.20 -16.05 -25.69
CA SER A 492 -20.63 -14.74 -25.21
C SER A 492 -21.46 -14.90 -23.94
N GLU A 493 -21.10 -14.19 -22.91
CA GLU A 493 -21.89 -14.06 -21.69
C GLU A 493 -22.68 -12.76 -21.74
N THR A 494 -23.99 -12.89 -21.62
CA THR A 494 -24.89 -11.73 -21.57
C THR A 494 -25.55 -11.68 -20.21
N VAL A 495 -25.33 -10.58 -19.50
CA VAL A 495 -26.02 -10.28 -18.25
C VAL A 495 -27.29 -9.51 -18.58
N THR A 496 -28.45 -10.12 -18.31
CA THR A 496 -29.74 -9.47 -18.50
C THR A 496 -30.31 -9.13 -17.12
N VAL A 497 -30.55 -7.84 -16.89
CA VAL A 497 -31.26 -7.35 -15.71
C VAL A 497 -32.71 -7.10 -16.09
N THR A 498 -33.64 -7.87 -15.52
CA THR A 498 -35.07 -7.70 -15.77
C THR A 498 -35.75 -7.18 -14.51
N PRO A 499 -36.62 -6.14 -14.62
CA PRO A 499 -37.49 -5.76 -13.51
C PRO A 499 -38.33 -6.95 -13.06
N SER A 500 -38.34 -7.25 -11.77
CA SER A 500 -39.14 -8.29 -11.18
C SER A 500 -40.12 -7.69 -10.18
N THR A 501 -41.23 -8.39 -9.94
CA THR A 501 -42.06 -8.12 -8.75
C THR A 501 -41.20 -8.31 -7.51
N PRO A 502 -41.30 -7.42 -6.48
CA PRO A 502 -40.49 -7.53 -5.27
C PRO A 502 -40.59 -8.94 -4.67
N VAL A 503 -39.47 -9.62 -4.60
CA VAL A 503 -39.37 -10.95 -3.99
C VAL A 503 -38.50 -10.83 -2.74
N LEU A 504 -38.96 -11.42 -1.64
CA LEU A 504 -38.21 -11.50 -0.40
C LEU A 504 -37.17 -12.63 -0.54
N GLU A 505 -35.91 -12.26 -0.60
CA GLU A 505 -34.77 -13.20 -0.56
C GLU A 505 -34.13 -13.23 0.81
N GLY A 506 -33.81 -14.42 1.31
CA GLY A 506 -33.09 -14.60 2.57
C GLY A 506 -31.59 -14.34 2.37
N ILE A 507 -31.02 -13.38 3.11
CA ILE A 507 -29.60 -13.01 3.06
C ILE A 507 -28.83 -13.69 4.22
N GLY A 508 -29.06 -14.90 4.58
CA GLY A 508 -28.40 -15.48 5.74
C GLY A 508 -28.71 -14.77 7.08
N ASN A 509 -28.38 -15.37 8.21
CA ASN A 509 -28.62 -14.82 9.56
C ASN A 509 -30.07 -14.36 9.87
N GLY A 510 -31.08 -14.88 9.16
CA GLY A 510 -32.49 -14.55 9.38
C GLY A 510 -32.93 -13.18 8.83
N LYS A 511 -32.07 -12.46 8.12
CA LYS A 511 -32.44 -11.23 7.42
C LYS A 511 -33.06 -11.53 6.06
N GLN A 512 -34.03 -10.73 5.68
CA GLN A 512 -34.73 -10.82 4.39
C GLN A 512 -34.63 -9.49 3.67
N LYS A 513 -34.42 -9.53 2.36
CA LYS A 513 -34.30 -8.36 1.48
C LYS A 513 -35.33 -8.44 0.36
N PHE A 514 -35.90 -7.30 -0.02
CA PHE A 514 -36.71 -7.19 -1.23
C PHE A 514 -35.80 -6.99 -2.44
N VAL A 515 -35.86 -7.93 -3.40
CA VAL A 515 -35.16 -7.83 -4.66
C VAL A 515 -36.13 -7.39 -5.74
N PHE A 516 -35.90 -6.25 -6.36
CA PHE A 516 -36.74 -5.64 -7.39
C PHE A 516 -36.30 -5.99 -8.81
N PHE A 517 -35.11 -6.57 -8.97
CA PHE A 517 -34.54 -6.94 -10.26
C PHE A 517 -33.94 -8.33 -10.20
N LYS A 518 -34.11 -9.05 -11.29
CA LYS A 518 -33.50 -10.37 -11.46
C LYS A 518 -32.35 -10.26 -12.44
N ARG A 519 -31.18 -10.59 -11.98
CA ARG A 519 -29.96 -10.72 -12.80
C ARG A 519 -29.88 -12.15 -13.33
N THR A 520 -29.90 -12.31 -14.65
CA THR A 520 -29.72 -13.60 -15.29
C THR A 520 -28.49 -13.55 -16.17
N VAL A 521 -27.51 -14.39 -15.88
CA VAL A 521 -26.35 -14.60 -16.74
C VAL A 521 -26.68 -15.72 -17.70
N SER A 522 -26.68 -15.44 -18.99
CA SER A 522 -26.84 -16.44 -20.04
C SER A 522 -25.57 -16.51 -20.89
N SER A 523 -24.96 -17.69 -20.96
CA SER A 523 -23.87 -17.96 -21.88
C SER A 523 -24.43 -18.50 -23.19
N ARG A 524 -24.02 -17.94 -24.31
CA ARG A 524 -24.44 -18.35 -25.65
C ARG A 524 -23.22 -18.60 -26.53
N ILE A 525 -23.18 -19.77 -27.15
CA ILE A 525 -22.19 -20.08 -28.17
C ILE A 525 -22.61 -19.38 -29.46
N ILE A 526 -21.76 -18.52 -29.99
CA ILE A 526 -21.99 -17.81 -31.24
C ILE A 526 -21.05 -18.40 -32.28
N ASN A 527 -21.65 -19.08 -33.29
CA ASN A 527 -20.88 -19.58 -34.43
C ASN A 527 -20.51 -18.42 -35.35
N PHE A 528 -19.32 -18.48 -35.88
CA PHE A 528 -18.75 -17.41 -36.67
C PHE A 528 -18.50 -17.87 -38.11
N GLU A 529 -18.92 -17.07 -39.09
CA GLU A 529 -18.63 -17.36 -40.48
C GLU A 529 -17.18 -16.99 -40.80
N PRO A 530 -16.43 -17.85 -41.50
CA PRO A 530 -15.05 -17.56 -41.88
C PRO A 530 -14.92 -16.26 -42.68
N GLY A 531 -14.19 -15.29 -42.16
CA GLY A 531 -13.93 -14.01 -42.81
C GLY A 531 -14.80 -12.82 -42.39
N ALA A 532 -15.77 -13.02 -41.49
CA ALA A 532 -16.47 -11.91 -40.86
C ALA A 532 -15.59 -11.21 -39.80
N ALA A 533 -15.78 -9.90 -39.59
CA ALA A 533 -15.08 -9.19 -38.51
C ALA A 533 -15.80 -9.41 -37.17
N LEU A 534 -15.07 -9.70 -36.12
CA LEU A 534 -15.61 -9.80 -34.77
C LEU A 534 -16.03 -8.39 -34.29
N PRO A 535 -17.15 -8.27 -33.55
CA PRO A 535 -17.53 -7.02 -32.93
C PRO A 535 -16.48 -6.51 -31.93
N GLU A 536 -16.26 -5.20 -31.83
CA GLU A 536 -15.27 -4.58 -30.95
C GLU A 536 -15.46 -4.96 -29.47
N ASN A 537 -16.69 -5.02 -29.01
CA ASN A 537 -17.06 -5.42 -27.65
C ASN A 537 -16.78 -6.91 -27.32
N VAL A 538 -16.47 -7.73 -28.31
CA VAL A 538 -16.09 -9.13 -28.14
C VAL A 538 -14.57 -9.29 -28.15
N ILE A 539 -13.91 -8.41 -28.92
CA ILE A 539 -12.45 -8.44 -29.07
C ILE A 539 -11.79 -7.74 -27.88
N ASN A 540 -12.48 -6.83 -27.22
CA ASN A 540 -11.94 -5.90 -26.20
C ASN A 540 -10.72 -5.08 -26.72
N LEU A 541 -10.72 -4.81 -28.02
CA LEU A 541 -9.71 -4.00 -28.71
C LEU A 541 -10.39 -2.89 -29.51
N ASP A 542 -9.84 -1.68 -29.44
CA ASP A 542 -10.30 -0.57 -30.27
C ASP A 542 -9.70 -0.62 -31.68
N SER A 543 -10.11 0.33 -32.52
CA SER A 543 -9.61 0.47 -33.90
C SER A 543 -8.11 0.74 -34.02
N PHE A 544 -7.46 1.20 -32.94
CA PHE A 544 -6.01 1.39 -32.86
C PHE A 544 -5.27 0.13 -32.35
N GLY A 545 -6.03 -0.87 -31.88
CA GLY A 545 -5.51 -2.10 -31.32
C GLY A 545 -5.13 -1.96 -29.85
N ASP A 546 -5.64 -0.96 -29.15
CA ASP A 546 -5.51 -0.79 -27.71
C ASP A 546 -6.53 -1.67 -26.98
N ILE A 547 -6.17 -2.19 -25.81
CA ILE A 547 -7.07 -3.02 -25.02
C ILE A 547 -8.04 -2.12 -24.27
N LEU A 548 -9.34 -2.42 -24.38
CA LEU A 548 -10.41 -1.79 -23.63
C LEU A 548 -10.87 -2.72 -22.52
N LEU A 549 -11.03 -2.20 -21.31
CA LEU A 549 -11.45 -2.94 -20.14
C LEU A 549 -12.66 -2.28 -19.50
N GLU A 550 -13.64 -3.08 -19.12
CA GLU A 550 -14.74 -2.64 -18.27
C GLU A 550 -14.28 -2.43 -16.83
N LYS A 551 -15.16 -1.86 -16.00
CA LYS A 551 -14.81 -1.36 -14.66
C LYS A 551 -14.24 -2.44 -13.72
N ASP A 552 -14.70 -3.68 -13.83
CA ASP A 552 -14.30 -4.84 -13.03
C ASP A 552 -13.35 -5.80 -13.76
N GLU A 553 -12.90 -5.44 -14.97
CA GLU A 553 -12.02 -6.27 -15.77
C GLU A 553 -10.54 -5.93 -15.53
N VAL A 554 -9.69 -6.95 -15.66
CA VAL A 554 -8.24 -6.84 -15.56
C VAL A 554 -7.59 -7.58 -16.72
N ALA A 555 -6.73 -6.89 -17.48
CA ALA A 555 -5.98 -7.52 -18.55
C ALA A 555 -4.85 -8.39 -17.98
N LEU A 556 -4.85 -9.66 -18.36
CA LEU A 556 -3.77 -10.59 -18.05
C LEU A 556 -3.17 -11.15 -19.34
N PHE A 557 -1.85 -11.00 -19.45
CA PHE A 557 -1.10 -11.62 -20.54
C PHE A 557 -0.66 -13.02 -20.13
N ARG A 558 -1.64 -13.94 -20.22
CA ARG A 558 -1.47 -15.33 -19.79
C ARG A 558 -2.22 -16.28 -20.70
N GLY A 559 -1.76 -17.54 -20.74
CA GLY A 559 -2.40 -18.61 -21.48
C GLY A 559 -3.54 -19.24 -20.71
N GLY A 560 -4.64 -18.55 -20.56
CA GLY A 560 -5.89 -19.14 -20.07
C GLY A 560 -6.71 -19.82 -21.17
N TRP A 561 -6.11 -20.17 -22.30
CA TRP A 561 -6.78 -20.74 -23.48
C TRP A 561 -6.97 -22.24 -23.31
N LEU A 562 -8.20 -22.66 -23.48
CA LEU A 562 -8.51 -24.09 -23.61
C LEU A 562 -8.24 -24.52 -25.07
N ASP A 563 -7.55 -25.63 -25.25
CA ASP A 563 -7.46 -26.27 -26.55
C ASP A 563 -8.80 -26.98 -26.92
N ARG A 564 -8.84 -27.64 -28.08
CA ARG A 564 -10.03 -28.37 -28.52
C ARG A 564 -10.45 -29.49 -27.56
N ASP A 565 -9.54 -29.97 -26.76
CA ASP A 565 -9.76 -31.08 -25.81
C ASP A 565 -10.04 -30.56 -24.40
N GLY A 566 -10.15 -29.22 -24.20
CA GLY A 566 -10.43 -28.58 -22.91
C GLY A 566 -9.22 -28.52 -21.99
N ILE A 567 -8.01 -28.70 -22.53
CA ILE A 567 -6.76 -28.62 -21.77
C ILE A 567 -6.26 -27.18 -21.80
N ILE A 568 -5.84 -26.66 -20.65
CA ILE A 568 -5.23 -25.33 -20.56
C ILE A 568 -3.89 -25.37 -21.29
N VAL A 569 -3.75 -24.52 -22.33
CA VAL A 569 -2.49 -24.42 -23.08
C VAL A 569 -1.44 -23.75 -22.19
N ASP A 570 -0.26 -24.38 -22.10
CA ASP A 570 0.85 -23.89 -21.29
C ASP A 570 1.25 -22.46 -21.71
N ASP A 571 1.35 -21.59 -20.71
CA ASP A 571 1.54 -20.15 -20.83
C ASP A 571 3.02 -19.72 -20.92
N LYS A 572 3.92 -20.64 -21.14
CA LYS A 572 5.33 -20.29 -21.20
C LYS A 572 5.64 -19.48 -22.45
N ALA A 573 6.22 -18.30 -22.25
CA ALA A 573 6.78 -17.51 -23.33
C ALA A 573 8.03 -18.22 -23.87
N VAL A 574 7.95 -18.72 -25.09
CA VAL A 574 9.06 -19.42 -25.76
C VAL A 574 9.43 -18.64 -27.02
N LEU A 575 10.72 -18.58 -27.33
CA LEU A 575 11.23 -17.89 -28.50
C LEU A 575 10.66 -18.51 -29.79
N GLY A 576 9.85 -17.72 -30.53
CA GLY A 576 9.22 -18.13 -31.78
C GLY A 576 8.01 -19.04 -31.66
N GLU A 577 7.58 -19.41 -30.44
CA GLU A 577 6.43 -20.29 -30.20
C GLU A 577 5.21 -19.51 -29.65
N MET A 578 4.04 -20.16 -29.67
CA MET A 578 2.79 -19.57 -29.19
C MET A 578 2.68 -19.70 -27.67
N GLY A 579 2.66 -18.56 -26.99
CA GLY A 579 2.42 -18.41 -25.55
C GLY A 579 1.76 -17.07 -25.28
N ALA A 580 1.76 -16.58 -24.05
CA ALA A 580 1.27 -15.25 -23.71
C ALA A 580 2.06 -14.14 -24.39
N LEU A 581 3.35 -14.39 -24.61
CA LEU A 581 4.29 -13.52 -25.30
C LEU A 581 4.98 -14.31 -26.40
N SER A 582 4.77 -13.92 -27.65
CA SER A 582 5.45 -14.48 -28.81
C SER A 582 6.30 -13.42 -29.50
N VAL A 583 7.60 -13.70 -29.69
CA VAL A 583 8.53 -12.77 -30.32
C VAL A 583 9.06 -13.38 -31.62
N TYR A 584 8.82 -12.70 -32.73
CA TYR A 584 9.24 -13.09 -34.07
C TYR A 584 10.34 -12.15 -34.54
N PHE A 585 11.47 -12.70 -34.94
CA PHE A 585 12.61 -11.95 -35.46
C PHE A 585 12.59 -11.90 -36.99
N ASP A 586 12.58 -10.69 -37.55
CA ASP A 586 12.80 -10.43 -38.94
C ASP A 586 14.31 -10.48 -39.28
N GLU A 587 14.65 -10.31 -40.57
CA GLU A 587 16.06 -10.24 -41.00
C GLU A 587 16.76 -9.05 -40.31
N PRO A 588 18.06 -9.21 -39.96
CA PRO A 588 18.80 -8.14 -39.30
C PRO A 588 18.97 -6.92 -40.24
N SER A 589 18.84 -5.73 -39.66
CA SER A 589 19.10 -4.47 -40.38
C SER A 589 20.52 -3.98 -40.14
N VAL A 590 21.16 -3.45 -41.19
CA VAL A 590 22.48 -2.82 -41.08
C VAL A 590 22.32 -1.46 -40.39
N PRO A 591 23.05 -1.20 -39.28
CA PRO A 591 22.89 0.07 -38.56
C PRO A 591 23.33 1.26 -39.43
N ASN A 592 22.35 2.14 -39.74
CA ASN A 592 22.64 3.37 -40.47
C ASN A 592 23.18 4.43 -39.49
N THR A 593 24.49 4.51 -39.35
CA THR A 593 25.20 5.36 -38.38
C THR A 593 24.87 6.86 -38.51
N THR A 594 24.37 7.29 -39.66
CA THR A 594 24.01 8.69 -39.92
C THR A 594 22.66 9.06 -39.27
N PHE A 595 21.70 8.15 -39.22
CA PHE A 595 20.38 8.41 -38.61
C PHE A 595 20.43 8.44 -37.06
N ARG A 596 21.28 7.61 -36.45
CA ARG A 596 21.42 7.59 -34.97
C ARG A 596 21.96 8.92 -34.39
N LYS A 597 22.83 9.61 -35.11
CA LYS A 597 23.35 10.93 -34.65
C LYS A 597 22.27 12.02 -34.59
N ILE A 598 21.26 11.94 -35.45
CA ILE A 598 20.19 12.92 -35.49
C ILE A 598 19.15 12.63 -34.38
N GLN A 599 18.77 11.38 -34.16
CA GLN A 599 17.82 11.02 -33.11
C GLN A 599 18.37 11.22 -31.68
N SER A 600 19.65 10.92 -31.44
CA SER A 600 20.26 11.16 -30.12
C SER A 600 20.41 12.66 -29.77
N LYS A 601 20.51 13.54 -30.78
CA LYS A 601 20.53 14.99 -30.56
C LYS A 601 19.13 15.56 -30.23
N ASN A 602 18.07 15.02 -30.84
CA ASN A 602 16.71 15.51 -30.58
C ASN A 602 16.11 14.97 -29.26
N ARG A 603 16.57 13.81 -28.76
CA ARG A 603 16.14 13.30 -27.45
C ARG A 603 16.80 13.98 -26.23
N LYS A 604 17.85 14.77 -26.41
CA LYS A 604 18.50 15.55 -25.33
C LYS A 604 17.94 16.97 -25.16
N SER A 605 16.92 17.35 -25.94
CA SER A 605 16.35 18.70 -25.93
C SER A 605 14.82 18.73 -25.72
N ILE A 606 14.23 17.66 -25.11
CA ILE A 606 12.86 17.70 -24.61
C ILE A 606 12.87 17.40 -23.11
#